data_688f578bd3278c88b6521b0963480531
#
_entry.id   688f578bd3278c88b6521b0963480531
#
_cell.length_a   1.000
_cell.length_b   1.000
_cell.length_c   1.000
_cell.angle_alpha   90.00
_cell.angle_beta   90.00
_cell.angle_gamma   90.00
#
_symmetry.space_group_name_H-M   'P 1'
#
loop_
_entity.id
_entity.type
_entity.pdbx_description
1 polymer ?
#
loop_
_entity_poly.entity_id
_entity_poly.type
_entity_poly.pdbx_seq_one_letter_code
_entity_poly.pdbx_strand_id
1 'polypeptide(L)'
;MTGQSSHLRNLAVRTHLGPAQSLTVGFGTLGSKTMLVRAIGPALAAFGLRDLLPDPTIALYDAAAAKIDENNDWNPALAHLFVDVGAFALTSGSTDAALLRACNGTSTARIAGPGAGVVLVEVYDVGGPGRLVNAAARNLVGTGQNSLLAGLVVDGTAAKTLLIRGVGARLADFGVTGGLADPKLEIYDAACAKIAENDSWNVQLQPLAGSVGAFDLTPGSRDTALLLTLAPGPYTAQISGIGATAGEVLFEL
;
A
#
# COMPACT_ATOMS: atom_id res chain seq x y z
N MET A 1 -33.52 4.39 4.93
CA MET A 1 -32.39 3.97 5.81
C MET A 1 -31.13 4.14 4.98
N THR A 2 -30.39 5.21 5.20
CA THR A 2 -29.05 5.38 4.63
C THR A 2 -28.16 4.35 5.31
N GLY A 3 -27.82 3.29 4.61
CA GLY A 3 -26.96 2.25 5.13
C GLY A 3 -25.64 2.86 5.57
N GLN A 4 -25.23 2.59 6.81
CA GLN A 4 -23.92 2.93 7.31
C GLN A 4 -22.89 2.18 6.43
N SER A 5 -22.24 2.92 5.54
CA SER A 5 -21.23 2.35 4.64
C SER A 5 -19.85 2.80 5.11
N SER A 6 -18.98 1.84 5.37
CA SER A 6 -17.55 2.07 5.58
C SER A 6 -16.77 1.57 4.38
N HIS A 7 -15.70 2.27 4.04
CA HIS A 7 -14.84 1.91 2.91
C HIS A 7 -13.38 2.24 3.22
N LEU A 8 -12.50 1.59 2.50
CA LEU A 8 -11.08 1.94 2.48
C LEU A 8 -10.93 3.23 1.66
N ARG A 9 -10.38 4.29 2.27
CA ARG A 9 -10.19 5.58 1.62
C ARG A 9 -8.85 5.69 0.92
N ASN A 10 -7.81 5.14 1.52
CA ASN A 10 -6.46 5.19 0.97
C ASN A 10 -5.61 4.02 1.40
N LEU A 11 -4.50 3.86 0.71
CA LEU A 11 -3.32 3.12 1.13
C LEU A 11 -2.11 4.05 0.99
N ALA A 12 -1.30 4.17 2.02
CA ALA A 12 -0.03 4.89 2.01
C ALA A 12 1.10 3.94 2.39
N VAL A 13 2.11 3.78 1.55
CA VAL A 13 3.22 2.84 1.76
C VAL A 13 4.53 3.59 1.78
N ARG A 14 5.24 3.53 2.89
CA ARG A 14 6.60 4.06 3.01
C ARG A 14 7.61 2.93 3.05
N THR A 15 8.63 3.06 2.21
CA THR A 15 9.73 2.11 2.12
C THR A 15 11.01 2.80 1.66
N HIS A 16 12.14 2.09 1.77
CA HIS A 16 13.39 2.49 1.15
C HIS A 16 13.60 1.68 -0.13
N LEU A 17 13.89 2.34 -1.24
CA LEU A 17 14.28 1.72 -2.50
C LEU A 17 15.81 1.78 -2.64
N GLY A 18 16.41 0.64 -2.97
CA GLY A 18 17.79 0.57 -3.40
C GLY A 18 17.96 1.02 -4.87
N PRO A 19 19.21 1.15 -5.34
CA PRO A 19 19.48 1.50 -6.74
C PRO A 19 18.82 0.49 -7.69
N ALA A 20 18.14 0.99 -8.72
CA ALA A 20 17.42 0.20 -9.73
C ALA A 20 16.27 -0.69 -9.18
N GLN A 21 15.90 -0.53 -7.92
CA GLN A 21 14.70 -1.15 -7.35
C GLN A 21 13.45 -0.37 -7.70
N SER A 22 12.29 -1.02 -7.59
CA SER A 22 10.98 -0.39 -7.74
C SER A 22 10.00 -0.93 -6.72
N LEU A 23 9.14 -0.05 -6.20
CA LEU A 23 7.97 -0.42 -5.43
C LEU A 23 6.80 -0.66 -6.39
N THR A 24 6.08 -1.75 -6.17
CA THR A 24 4.84 -2.05 -6.90
C THR A 24 3.67 -1.90 -5.95
N VAL A 25 2.71 -1.04 -6.29
CA VAL A 25 1.46 -0.85 -5.56
C VAL A 25 0.29 -1.24 -6.46
N GLY A 26 -0.45 -2.28 -6.07
CA GLY A 26 -1.66 -2.72 -6.74
C GLY A 26 -2.90 -2.17 -6.04
N PHE A 27 -3.95 -1.89 -6.79
CA PHE A 27 -5.26 -1.57 -6.23
C PHE A 27 -6.38 -2.04 -7.15
N GLY A 28 -7.49 -2.44 -6.53
CA GLY A 28 -8.67 -2.91 -7.23
C GLY A 28 -9.87 -2.01 -6.98
N THR A 29 -10.61 -1.66 -8.03
CA THR A 29 -11.86 -0.89 -7.93
C THR A 29 -13.03 -1.70 -8.43
N LEU A 30 -14.15 -1.63 -7.74
CA LEU A 30 -15.43 -2.15 -8.22
C LEU A 30 -16.24 -0.98 -8.78
N GLY A 31 -16.37 -0.95 -10.12
CA GLY A 31 -16.90 0.18 -10.86
C GLY A 31 -15.86 1.27 -11.11
N SER A 32 -16.21 2.25 -11.94
CA SER A 32 -15.31 3.36 -12.28
C SER A 32 -15.04 4.25 -11.07
N LYS A 33 -13.75 4.50 -10.81
CA LYS A 33 -13.29 5.27 -9.65
C LYS A 33 -12.14 6.19 -10.06
N THR A 34 -12.20 7.45 -9.66
CA THR A 34 -11.07 8.37 -9.83
C THR A 34 -10.09 8.15 -8.69
N MET A 35 -8.87 7.78 -9.04
CA MET A 35 -7.78 7.50 -8.11
C MET A 35 -6.69 8.55 -8.26
N LEU A 36 -6.21 9.05 -7.13
CA LEU A 36 -5.00 9.87 -7.06
C LEU A 36 -3.86 8.98 -6.56
N VAL A 37 -2.81 8.86 -7.36
CA VAL A 37 -1.57 8.15 -6.97
C VAL A 37 -0.48 9.20 -6.81
N ARG A 38 0.23 9.17 -5.68
CA ARG A 38 1.35 10.06 -5.39
C ARG A 38 2.59 9.23 -5.08
N ALA A 39 3.75 9.66 -5.58
CA ALA A 39 5.06 9.12 -5.19
C ALA A 39 5.91 10.28 -4.69
N ILE A 40 6.26 10.23 -3.42
CA ILE A 40 6.79 11.36 -2.68
C ILE A 40 8.15 10.99 -2.13
N GLY A 41 9.15 11.75 -2.53
CA GLY A 41 10.51 11.66 -2.02
C GLY A 41 10.94 12.99 -1.40
N PRO A 42 11.27 14.03 -2.19
CA PRO A 42 11.82 15.28 -1.69
C PRO A 42 10.96 15.98 -0.64
N ALA A 43 9.64 15.98 -0.79
CA ALA A 43 8.74 16.63 0.17
C ALA A 43 8.76 15.98 1.56
N LEU A 44 9.24 14.75 1.70
CA LEU A 44 9.38 14.08 2.99
C LEU A 44 10.44 14.73 3.90
N ALA A 45 11.33 15.58 3.36
CA ALA A 45 12.28 16.35 4.15
C ALA A 45 11.59 17.26 5.18
N ALA A 46 10.39 17.75 4.87
CA ALA A 46 9.59 18.57 5.78
C ALA A 46 9.17 17.82 7.06
N PHE A 47 9.15 16.48 7.01
CA PHE A 47 8.85 15.59 8.13
C PHE A 47 10.10 15.04 8.84
N GLY A 48 11.28 15.62 8.54
CA GLY A 48 12.55 15.23 9.16
C GLY A 48 13.16 13.94 8.61
N LEU A 49 12.60 13.36 7.54
CA LEU A 49 13.16 12.18 6.90
C LEU A 49 14.39 12.54 6.07
N ARG A 50 15.33 11.61 5.98
CA ARG A 50 16.61 11.73 5.26
C ARG A 50 16.74 10.57 4.27
N ASP A 51 17.76 10.63 3.43
CA ASP A 51 18.03 9.61 2.40
C ASP A 51 16.80 9.37 1.51
N LEU A 52 16.24 10.47 1.01
CA LEU A 52 15.01 10.49 0.22
C LEU A 52 15.29 10.11 -1.24
N LEU A 53 14.37 9.41 -1.86
CA LEU A 53 14.42 9.17 -3.31
C LEU A 53 14.29 10.53 -4.03
N PRO A 54 15.31 10.99 -4.80
CA PRO A 54 15.37 12.39 -5.21
C PRO A 54 14.36 12.78 -6.30
N ASP A 55 13.92 11.83 -7.10
CA ASP A 55 13.08 12.05 -8.29
C ASP A 55 12.22 10.81 -8.58
N PRO A 56 11.16 10.58 -7.77
CA PRO A 56 10.28 9.43 -7.94
C PRO A 56 9.39 9.56 -9.17
N THR A 57 9.25 8.47 -9.92
CA THR A 57 8.38 8.37 -11.09
C THR A 57 7.25 7.38 -10.84
N ILE A 58 6.09 7.61 -11.45
CA ILE A 58 4.93 6.71 -11.44
C ILE A 58 4.69 6.21 -12.86
N ALA A 59 4.63 4.88 -13.04
CA ALA A 59 4.08 4.27 -14.25
C ALA A 59 2.85 3.43 -13.84
N LEU A 60 1.69 3.76 -14.42
CA LEU A 60 0.42 3.10 -14.12
C LEU A 60 0.07 2.10 -15.22
N TYR A 61 -0.32 0.90 -14.81
CA TYR A 61 -0.68 -0.22 -15.68
C TYR A 61 -2.09 -0.70 -15.38
N ASP A 62 -2.78 -1.19 -16.39
CA ASP A 62 -4.08 -1.86 -16.27
C ASP A 62 -3.93 -3.37 -15.96
N ALA A 63 -5.07 -4.07 -15.89
CA ALA A 63 -5.12 -5.51 -15.63
C ALA A 63 -4.45 -6.37 -16.73
N ALA A 64 -4.27 -5.84 -17.94
CA ALA A 64 -3.57 -6.50 -19.03
C ALA A 64 -2.06 -6.18 -19.03
N ALA A 65 -1.56 -5.52 -17.98
CA ALA A 65 -0.19 -5.02 -17.86
C ALA A 65 0.20 -4.02 -18.98
N ALA A 66 -0.78 -3.38 -19.62
CA ALA A 66 -0.53 -2.27 -20.53
C ALA A 66 -0.31 -0.98 -19.71
N LYS A 67 0.75 -0.24 -20.03
CA LYS A 67 0.98 1.08 -19.43
C LYS A 67 -0.08 2.06 -19.94
N ILE A 68 -0.90 2.58 -19.03
CA ILE A 68 -2.03 3.46 -19.35
C ILE A 68 -1.79 4.92 -18.99
N ASP A 69 -0.79 5.18 -18.13
CA ASP A 69 -0.40 6.54 -17.75
C ASP A 69 0.98 6.58 -17.12
N GLU A 70 1.60 7.76 -17.03
CA GLU A 70 2.86 7.96 -16.30
C GLU A 70 2.99 9.41 -15.84
N ASN A 71 3.76 9.64 -14.78
CA ASN A 71 4.08 10.96 -14.27
C ASN A 71 5.46 10.96 -13.62
N ASN A 72 6.22 12.03 -13.85
CA ASN A 72 7.51 12.29 -13.25
C ASN A 72 7.44 13.47 -12.26
N ASP A 73 6.80 14.57 -12.68
CA ASP A 73 6.64 15.78 -11.88
C ASP A 73 5.15 16.08 -11.68
N TRP A 74 4.73 16.35 -10.44
CA TRP A 74 3.33 16.63 -10.16
C TRP A 74 2.86 17.97 -10.74
N ASN A 75 1.60 18.01 -11.17
CA ASN A 75 0.98 19.22 -11.68
C ASN A 75 0.34 20.02 -10.55
N PRO A 76 0.71 21.30 -10.31
CA PRO A 76 0.13 22.14 -9.26
C PRO A 76 -1.40 22.31 -9.35
N ALA A 77 -2.00 22.08 -10.51
CA ALA A 77 -3.46 22.04 -10.65
C ALA A 77 -4.13 20.96 -9.77
N LEU A 78 -3.39 19.95 -9.33
CA LEU A 78 -3.89 18.89 -8.44
C LEU A 78 -3.89 19.31 -6.95
N ALA A 79 -3.33 20.46 -6.58
CA ALA A 79 -3.16 20.85 -5.18
C ALA A 79 -4.47 20.86 -4.38
N HIS A 80 -5.59 21.28 -4.98
CA HIS A 80 -6.89 21.28 -4.33
C HIS A 80 -7.36 19.87 -3.96
N LEU A 81 -7.06 18.86 -4.79
CA LEU A 81 -7.43 17.47 -4.51
C LEU A 81 -6.66 16.90 -3.31
N PHE A 82 -5.43 17.37 -3.07
CA PHE A 82 -4.68 16.94 -1.89
C PHE A 82 -5.41 17.33 -0.60
N VAL A 83 -5.97 18.55 -0.55
CA VAL A 83 -6.79 18.99 0.59
C VAL A 83 -8.04 18.13 0.73
N ASP A 84 -8.75 17.88 -0.38
CA ASP A 84 -10.00 17.13 -0.39
C ASP A 84 -9.84 15.69 0.11
N VAL A 85 -8.70 15.06 -0.17
CA VAL A 85 -8.40 13.68 0.29
C VAL A 85 -7.65 13.63 1.62
N GLY A 86 -7.29 14.79 2.22
CA GLY A 86 -6.52 14.85 3.46
C GLY A 86 -5.02 14.56 3.27
N ALA A 87 -4.50 14.68 2.05
CA ALA A 87 -3.09 14.54 1.76
C ALA A 87 -2.35 15.85 2.04
N PHE A 88 -1.10 15.78 2.51
CA PHE A 88 -0.29 16.98 2.70
C PHE A 88 0.11 17.64 1.37
N ALA A 89 0.32 18.96 1.43
CA ALA A 89 0.72 19.73 0.26
C ALA A 89 2.12 19.37 -0.24
N LEU A 90 2.31 19.39 -1.55
CA LEU A 90 3.64 19.34 -2.17
C LEU A 90 4.09 20.75 -2.55
N THR A 91 5.40 20.98 -2.48
CA THR A 91 6.00 22.24 -2.90
C THR A 91 5.94 22.36 -4.42
N SER A 92 5.45 23.49 -4.93
CA SER A 92 5.44 23.73 -6.37
C SER A 92 6.84 23.65 -6.95
N GLY A 93 7.01 22.87 -8.03
CA GLY A 93 8.30 22.63 -8.66
C GLY A 93 9.17 21.59 -7.96
N SER A 94 8.64 20.87 -6.94
CA SER A 94 9.33 19.68 -6.43
C SER A 94 9.25 18.54 -7.45
N THR A 95 10.26 17.68 -7.43
CA THR A 95 10.33 16.48 -8.29
C THR A 95 9.52 15.30 -7.73
N ASP A 96 8.58 15.54 -6.83
CA ASP A 96 7.61 14.53 -6.41
C ASP A 96 6.62 14.26 -7.57
N ALA A 97 6.09 13.06 -7.67
CA ALA A 97 5.14 12.71 -8.72
C ALA A 97 3.69 12.58 -8.20
N ALA A 98 2.72 12.97 -9.02
CA ALA A 98 1.30 12.75 -8.74
C ALA A 98 0.49 12.57 -10.03
N LEU A 99 -0.38 11.57 -10.03
CA LEU A 99 -1.17 11.16 -11.17
C LEU A 99 -2.64 11.00 -10.77
N LEU A 100 -3.56 11.58 -11.55
CA LEU A 100 -4.99 11.46 -11.36
C LEU A 100 -5.60 10.68 -12.54
N ARG A 101 -6.22 9.53 -12.25
CA ARG A 101 -6.77 8.67 -13.31
C ARG A 101 -8.08 8.01 -12.90
N ALA A 102 -9.02 7.91 -13.86
CA ALA A 102 -10.17 7.03 -13.72
C ALA A 102 -9.73 5.59 -13.95
N CYS A 103 -9.98 4.72 -12.96
CA CYS A 103 -9.65 3.30 -12.97
C CYS A 103 -10.92 2.47 -12.85
N ASN A 104 -10.94 1.28 -13.47
CA ASN A 104 -12.01 0.31 -13.34
C ASN A 104 -11.39 -1.10 -13.35
N GLY A 105 -11.60 -1.86 -12.28
CA GLY A 105 -10.91 -3.13 -12.08
C GLY A 105 -9.52 -2.97 -11.46
N THR A 106 -8.61 -3.87 -11.77
CA THR A 106 -7.25 -3.90 -11.20
C THR A 106 -6.32 -2.92 -11.92
N SER A 107 -5.57 -2.16 -11.16
CA SER A 107 -4.51 -1.28 -11.64
C SER A 107 -3.23 -1.49 -10.82
N THR A 108 -2.09 -1.27 -11.43
CA THR A 108 -0.78 -1.40 -10.80
C THR A 108 0.05 -0.14 -11.05
N ALA A 109 0.45 0.53 -9.99
CA ALA A 109 1.42 1.61 -10.04
C ALA A 109 2.82 1.05 -9.74
N ARG A 110 3.76 1.27 -10.64
CA ARG A 110 5.18 1.00 -10.42
C ARG A 110 5.90 2.32 -10.17
N ILE A 111 6.57 2.38 -9.04
CA ILE A 111 7.32 3.54 -8.59
C ILE A 111 8.81 3.23 -8.67
N ALA A 112 9.57 4.11 -9.29
CA ALA A 112 11.02 4.03 -9.42
C ALA A 112 11.61 5.44 -9.34
N GLY A 113 12.93 5.54 -9.35
CA GLY A 113 13.64 6.81 -9.40
C GLY A 113 15.14 6.59 -9.53
N PRO A 114 15.91 7.64 -9.76
CA PRO A 114 17.37 7.55 -9.82
C PRO A 114 17.96 7.32 -8.41
N GLY A 115 18.96 6.43 -8.31
CA GLY A 115 19.66 6.18 -7.06
C GLY A 115 18.88 5.34 -6.05
N ALA A 116 19.02 5.67 -4.79
CA ALA A 116 18.36 5.01 -3.67
C ALA A 116 17.72 6.05 -2.75
N GLY A 117 16.73 5.63 -1.96
CA GLY A 117 16.16 6.52 -0.96
C GLY A 117 14.76 6.11 -0.50
N VAL A 118 14.32 6.80 0.55
CA VAL A 118 12.97 6.66 1.10
C VAL A 118 11.95 7.29 0.16
N VAL A 119 10.89 6.55 -0.11
CA VAL A 119 9.72 7.01 -0.87
C VAL A 119 8.45 6.69 -0.10
N LEU A 120 7.49 7.60 -0.15
CA LEU A 120 6.11 7.39 0.27
C LEU A 120 5.23 7.33 -0.97
N VAL A 121 4.49 6.24 -1.12
CA VAL A 121 3.50 6.09 -2.20
C VAL A 121 2.12 6.10 -1.58
N GLU A 122 1.24 6.91 -2.11
CA GLU A 122 -0.12 7.05 -1.64
C GLU A 122 -1.09 6.82 -2.79
N VAL A 123 -2.14 6.06 -2.52
CA VAL A 123 -3.26 5.82 -3.42
C VAL A 123 -4.52 6.27 -2.71
N TYR A 124 -5.19 7.28 -3.24
CA TYR A 124 -6.42 7.82 -2.67
C TYR A 124 -7.61 7.59 -3.57
N ASP A 125 -8.74 7.25 -2.96
CA ASP A 125 -10.05 7.35 -3.54
C ASP A 125 -10.50 8.81 -3.55
N VAL A 126 -10.55 9.44 -4.73
CA VAL A 126 -10.94 10.86 -4.88
C VAL A 126 -12.44 11.01 -5.11
N GLY A 127 -13.10 10.01 -5.68
CA GLY A 127 -14.54 10.07 -5.95
C GLY A 127 -14.98 9.18 -7.12
N GLY A 128 -16.28 9.22 -7.40
CA GLY A 128 -16.92 8.40 -8.43
C GLY A 128 -17.83 7.32 -7.82
N PRO A 129 -18.64 6.63 -8.64
CA PRO A 129 -19.66 5.69 -8.16
C PRO A 129 -19.08 4.35 -7.66
N GLY A 130 -17.84 4.03 -8.05
CA GLY A 130 -17.17 2.81 -7.62
C GLY A 130 -16.62 2.87 -6.20
N ARG A 131 -15.91 1.82 -5.78
CA ARG A 131 -15.22 1.74 -4.48
C ARG A 131 -13.89 1.03 -4.61
N LEU A 132 -12.93 1.40 -3.77
CA LEU A 132 -11.68 0.67 -3.58
C LEU A 132 -11.99 -0.61 -2.79
N VAL A 133 -11.61 -1.78 -3.33
CA VAL A 133 -11.93 -3.09 -2.74
C VAL A 133 -10.72 -3.90 -2.33
N ASN A 134 -9.56 -3.55 -2.87
CA ASN A 134 -8.28 -4.17 -2.55
C ASN A 134 -7.17 -3.13 -2.72
N ALA A 135 -6.17 -3.19 -1.86
CA ALA A 135 -4.94 -2.45 -2.02
C ALA A 135 -3.76 -3.29 -1.55
N ALA A 136 -2.67 -3.27 -2.30
CA ALA A 136 -1.52 -4.11 -2.05
C ALA A 136 -0.22 -3.38 -2.39
N ALA A 137 0.87 -3.75 -1.72
CA ALA A 137 2.19 -3.24 -2.02
C ALA A 137 3.23 -4.36 -1.91
N ARG A 138 4.14 -4.45 -2.89
CA ARG A 138 5.23 -5.42 -2.87
C ARG A 138 6.58 -4.73 -2.90
N ASN A 139 7.42 -5.06 -1.94
CA ASN A 139 8.79 -4.56 -1.86
C ASN A 139 9.71 -5.49 -1.07
N LEU A 140 11.01 -5.23 -1.18
CA LEU A 140 12.02 -5.84 -0.33
C LEU A 140 11.90 -5.26 1.10
N VAL A 141 11.80 -6.14 2.07
CA VAL A 141 11.61 -5.81 3.49
C VAL A 141 12.68 -6.50 4.33
N GLY A 142 13.12 -5.81 5.37
CA GLY A 142 14.03 -6.33 6.40
C GLY A 142 13.53 -6.00 7.79
N THR A 143 14.43 -5.55 8.65
CA THR A 143 14.13 -5.15 10.04
C THR A 143 14.41 -3.66 10.27
N GLY A 144 13.86 -3.10 11.34
CA GLY A 144 14.07 -1.70 11.72
C GLY A 144 13.59 -0.72 10.65
N GLN A 145 14.48 0.14 10.17
CA GLN A 145 14.15 1.14 9.14
C GLN A 145 13.80 0.53 7.77
N ASN A 146 14.16 -0.73 7.54
CA ASN A 146 13.84 -1.47 6.32
C ASN A 146 12.50 -2.22 6.43
N SER A 147 11.69 -1.97 7.45
CA SER A 147 10.32 -2.47 7.53
C SER A 147 9.43 -1.75 6.51
N LEU A 148 8.42 -2.46 5.99
CA LEU A 148 7.37 -1.85 5.20
C LEU A 148 6.32 -1.27 6.16
N LEU A 149 6.02 0.01 6.01
CA LEU A 149 4.95 0.68 6.74
C LEU A 149 3.81 1.02 5.77
N ALA A 150 2.62 0.52 6.07
CA ALA A 150 1.42 0.75 5.29
C ALA A 150 0.37 1.45 6.15
N GLY A 151 0.10 2.73 5.88
CA GLY A 151 -1.01 3.48 6.45
C GLY A 151 -2.30 3.20 5.70
N LEU A 152 -3.40 3.05 6.42
CA LEU A 152 -4.73 2.90 5.86
C LEU A 152 -5.76 3.71 6.67
N VAL A 153 -6.81 4.18 6.01
CA VAL A 153 -7.91 4.88 6.66
C VAL A 153 -9.21 4.15 6.37
N VAL A 154 -9.89 3.75 7.44
CA VAL A 154 -11.29 3.30 7.39
C VAL A 154 -12.16 4.55 7.50
N ASP A 155 -12.86 4.88 6.42
CA ASP A 155 -13.77 6.01 6.34
C ASP A 155 -15.23 5.54 6.45
N GLY A 156 -16.10 6.44 6.94
CA GLY A 156 -17.54 6.17 7.14
C GLY A 156 -17.93 6.21 8.61
N THR A 157 -19.08 5.61 8.92
CA THR A 157 -19.69 5.67 10.25
C THR A 157 -19.79 4.32 10.95
N ALA A 158 -19.39 3.24 10.29
CA ALA A 158 -19.43 1.89 10.81
C ALA A 158 -18.03 1.26 10.80
N ALA A 159 -17.80 0.28 11.67
CA ALA A 159 -16.59 -0.53 11.63
C ALA A 159 -16.53 -1.34 10.32
N LYS A 160 -15.32 -1.60 9.83
CA LYS A 160 -15.06 -2.41 8.65
C LYS A 160 -14.18 -3.60 8.99
N THR A 161 -14.59 -4.79 8.53
CA THR A 161 -13.76 -5.98 8.63
C THR A 161 -12.81 -6.02 7.43
N LEU A 162 -11.51 -6.18 7.71
CA LEU A 162 -10.44 -6.25 6.74
C LEU A 162 -9.65 -7.54 6.95
N LEU A 163 -9.33 -8.23 5.86
CA LEU A 163 -8.29 -9.25 5.84
C LEU A 163 -6.98 -8.57 5.47
N ILE A 164 -6.00 -8.58 6.36
CA ILE A 164 -4.69 -7.96 6.17
C ILE A 164 -3.65 -9.06 6.14
N ARG A 165 -2.82 -9.11 5.09
CA ARG A 165 -1.84 -10.18 4.87
C ARG A 165 -0.45 -9.62 4.61
N GLY A 166 0.57 -10.36 5.08
CA GLY A 166 1.97 -10.18 4.71
C GLY A 166 2.49 -11.48 4.14
N VAL A 167 2.64 -11.54 2.82
CA VAL A 167 2.97 -12.76 2.10
C VAL A 167 4.41 -12.70 1.62
N GLY A 168 5.23 -13.64 2.05
CA GLY A 168 6.62 -13.74 1.66
C GLY A 168 6.95 -15.08 1.03
N ALA A 169 6.88 -16.17 1.79
CA ALA A 169 7.23 -17.50 1.33
C ALA A 169 6.41 -17.97 0.11
N ARG A 170 5.10 -17.68 0.13
CA ARG A 170 4.19 -18.06 -0.96
C ARG A 170 4.50 -17.37 -2.30
N LEU A 171 5.21 -16.26 -2.31
CA LEU A 171 5.56 -15.53 -3.53
C LEU A 171 6.42 -16.34 -4.49
N ALA A 172 7.13 -17.36 -4.00
CA ALA A 172 7.93 -18.27 -4.84
C ALA A 172 7.09 -18.97 -5.92
N ASP A 173 5.83 -19.28 -5.62
CA ASP A 173 4.91 -19.95 -6.55
C ASP A 173 4.45 -19.01 -7.69
N PHE A 174 4.69 -17.73 -7.54
CA PHE A 174 4.45 -16.69 -8.56
C PHE A 174 5.74 -16.23 -9.25
N GLY A 175 6.84 -17.00 -9.09
CA GLY A 175 8.13 -16.71 -9.72
C GLY A 175 8.93 -15.58 -9.05
N VAL A 176 8.53 -15.13 -7.86
CA VAL A 176 9.29 -14.14 -7.09
C VAL A 176 10.35 -14.89 -6.28
N THR A 177 11.61 -14.65 -6.62
CA THR A 177 12.75 -15.22 -5.87
C THR A 177 13.10 -14.34 -4.67
N GLY A 178 13.52 -14.97 -3.56
CA GLY A 178 13.94 -14.22 -2.37
C GLY A 178 12.77 -13.66 -1.54
N GLY A 179 11.62 -14.33 -1.55
CA GLY A 179 10.51 -13.98 -0.66
C GLY A 179 10.94 -14.02 0.81
N LEU A 180 10.40 -13.10 1.62
CA LEU A 180 10.65 -13.03 3.06
C LEU A 180 10.16 -14.32 3.73
N ALA A 181 11.08 -15.09 4.30
CA ALA A 181 10.78 -16.44 4.80
C ALA A 181 9.87 -16.45 6.04
N ASP A 182 9.96 -15.40 6.86
CA ASP A 182 9.26 -15.31 8.14
C ASP A 182 8.81 -13.85 8.40
N PRO A 183 7.73 -13.38 7.73
CA PRO A 183 7.18 -12.05 7.93
C PRO A 183 6.42 -11.95 9.25
N LYS A 184 6.57 -10.83 9.96
CA LYS A 184 5.74 -10.42 11.08
C LYS A 184 4.91 -9.21 10.69
N LEU A 185 3.60 -9.29 10.94
CA LEU A 185 2.63 -8.22 10.75
C LEU A 185 2.22 -7.66 12.11
N GLU A 186 2.32 -6.35 12.27
CA GLU A 186 1.86 -5.62 13.45
C GLU A 186 0.91 -4.50 13.01
N ILE A 187 -0.18 -4.30 13.75
CA ILE A 187 -1.17 -3.24 13.47
C ILE A 187 -1.20 -2.26 14.63
N TYR A 188 -1.15 -0.98 14.30
CA TYR A 188 -1.14 0.14 15.24
C TYR A 188 -2.32 1.06 14.97
N ASP A 189 -2.89 1.63 16.02
CA ASP A 189 -3.93 2.66 15.94
C ASP A 189 -3.35 4.08 15.79
N ALA A 190 -4.23 5.08 15.76
CA ALA A 190 -3.87 6.50 15.65
C ALA A 190 -2.99 7.02 16.81
N ALA A 191 -3.02 6.37 17.97
CA ALA A 191 -2.19 6.71 19.13
C ALA A 191 -0.83 5.97 19.10
N CYS A 192 -0.51 5.27 18.00
CA CYS A 192 0.65 4.39 17.86
C CYS A 192 0.65 3.22 18.89
N ALA A 193 -0.51 2.86 19.43
CA ALA A 193 -0.64 1.67 20.26
C ALA A 193 -0.80 0.44 19.37
N LYS A 194 -0.02 -0.62 19.66
CA LYS A 194 -0.15 -1.89 18.96
C LYS A 194 -1.44 -2.58 19.37
N ILE A 195 -2.34 -2.82 18.42
CA ILE A 195 -3.66 -3.42 18.64
C ILE A 195 -3.76 -4.88 18.20
N ALA A 196 -2.87 -5.33 17.30
CA ALA A 196 -2.80 -6.72 16.86
C ALA A 196 -1.41 -7.05 16.31
N GLU A 197 -1.05 -8.33 16.33
CA GLU A 197 0.14 -8.86 15.66
C GLU A 197 -0.07 -10.31 15.22
N ASN A 198 0.64 -10.73 14.19
CA ASN A 198 0.67 -12.12 13.71
C ASN A 198 2.01 -12.40 13.02
N ASP A 199 2.52 -13.61 13.17
CA ASP A 199 3.72 -14.12 12.49
C ASP A 199 3.50 -15.47 11.81
N SER A 200 2.28 -16.00 11.89
CA SER A 200 1.90 -17.25 11.22
C SER A 200 0.39 -17.25 11.01
N TRP A 201 -0.03 -17.36 9.76
CA TRP A 201 -1.46 -17.30 9.42
C TRP A 201 -2.24 -18.52 9.91
N ASN A 202 -3.53 -18.35 10.18
CA ASN A 202 -4.43 -19.42 10.55
C ASN A 202 -5.16 -19.94 9.30
N VAL A 203 -5.06 -21.27 9.06
CA VAL A 203 -5.71 -21.95 7.91
C VAL A 203 -7.23 -21.75 7.87
N GLN A 204 -7.88 -21.44 8.99
CA GLN A 204 -9.31 -21.11 9.05
C GLN A 204 -9.67 -19.83 8.27
N LEU A 205 -8.69 -18.99 7.92
CA LEU A 205 -8.88 -17.82 7.08
C LEU A 205 -8.95 -18.14 5.56
N GLN A 206 -8.59 -19.36 5.14
CA GLN A 206 -8.53 -19.73 3.74
C GLN A 206 -9.86 -19.56 2.98
N PRO A 207 -11.04 -19.99 3.50
CA PRO A 207 -12.31 -19.76 2.80
C PRO A 207 -12.66 -18.29 2.64
N LEU A 208 -12.28 -17.46 3.61
CA LEU A 208 -12.46 -16.02 3.55
C LEU A 208 -11.56 -15.39 2.49
N ALA A 209 -10.28 -15.80 2.41
CA ALA A 209 -9.35 -15.31 1.41
C ALA A 209 -9.91 -15.51 -0.01
N GLY A 210 -10.42 -16.70 -0.33
CA GLY A 210 -11.09 -16.96 -1.61
C GLY A 210 -12.31 -16.07 -1.87
N SER A 211 -13.10 -15.74 -0.83
CA SER A 211 -14.30 -14.90 -0.97
C SER A 211 -14.00 -13.43 -1.30
N VAL A 212 -12.78 -12.95 -0.97
CA VAL A 212 -12.32 -11.58 -1.29
C VAL A 212 -11.36 -11.54 -2.49
N GLY A 213 -11.16 -12.68 -3.17
CA GLY A 213 -10.29 -12.78 -4.33
C GLY A 213 -8.79 -12.86 -4.01
N ALA A 214 -8.44 -13.10 -2.76
CA ALA A 214 -7.06 -13.31 -2.35
C ALA A 214 -6.65 -14.76 -2.62
N PHE A 215 -5.44 -14.98 -3.15
CA PHE A 215 -4.93 -16.33 -3.42
C PHE A 215 -4.66 -17.10 -2.12
N ASP A 216 -4.70 -18.43 -2.21
CA ASP A 216 -4.47 -19.32 -1.08
C ASP A 216 -3.03 -19.26 -0.58
N LEU A 217 -2.87 -19.27 0.73
CA LEU A 217 -1.59 -19.47 1.38
C LEU A 217 -1.35 -20.98 1.59
N THR A 218 -0.08 -21.38 1.58
CA THR A 218 0.29 -22.79 1.82
C THR A 218 0.06 -23.12 3.30
N PRO A 219 -0.76 -24.14 3.64
CA PRO A 219 -0.93 -24.57 5.02
C PRO A 219 0.42 -24.85 5.69
N GLY A 220 0.63 -24.23 6.87
CA GLY A 220 1.88 -24.32 7.61
C GLY A 220 3.01 -23.41 7.12
N SER A 221 2.77 -22.57 6.10
CA SER A 221 3.73 -21.50 5.76
C SER A 221 3.77 -20.45 6.87
N ARG A 222 4.87 -19.72 6.93
CA ARG A 222 5.06 -18.61 7.87
C ARG A 222 4.55 -17.26 7.35
N ASP A 223 3.81 -17.27 6.23
CA ASP A 223 3.09 -16.07 5.79
C ASP A 223 2.16 -15.59 6.91
N THR A 224 1.88 -14.31 6.98
CA THR A 224 1.06 -13.73 8.06
C THR A 224 -0.28 -13.23 7.55
N ALA A 225 -1.33 -13.41 8.35
CA ALA A 225 -2.66 -12.88 8.05
C ALA A 225 -3.46 -12.59 9.32
N LEU A 226 -4.18 -11.47 9.31
CA LEU A 226 -5.10 -11.04 10.36
C LEU A 226 -6.46 -10.69 9.76
N LEU A 227 -7.53 -11.12 10.42
CA LEU A 227 -8.88 -10.64 10.17
C LEU A 227 -9.27 -9.69 11.31
N LEU A 228 -9.41 -8.41 11.01
CA LEU A 228 -9.69 -7.38 12.02
C LEU A 228 -10.93 -6.58 11.64
N THR A 229 -11.76 -6.28 12.63
CA THR A 229 -12.85 -5.32 12.51
C THR A 229 -12.41 -4.00 13.14
N LEU A 230 -12.17 -3.01 12.28
CA LEU A 230 -11.60 -1.72 12.65
C LEU A 230 -12.69 -0.64 12.61
N ALA A 231 -12.75 0.19 13.65
CA ALA A 231 -13.60 1.38 13.68
C ALA A 231 -13.11 2.41 12.62
N PRO A 232 -13.95 3.39 12.23
CA PRO A 232 -13.48 4.50 11.42
C PRO A 232 -12.28 5.21 12.05
N GLY A 233 -11.24 5.44 11.26
CA GLY A 233 -9.99 6.05 11.72
C GLY A 233 -8.76 5.60 10.93
N PRO A 234 -7.59 6.21 11.21
CA PRO A 234 -6.32 5.82 10.61
C PRO A 234 -5.66 4.69 11.41
N TYR A 235 -4.99 3.80 10.68
CA TYR A 235 -4.22 2.68 11.19
C TYR A 235 -2.91 2.55 10.43
N THR A 236 -1.92 1.92 11.06
CA THR A 236 -0.65 1.58 10.43
C THR A 236 -0.40 0.08 10.56
N ALA A 237 -0.17 -0.59 9.45
CA ALA A 237 0.37 -1.92 9.41
C ALA A 237 1.89 -1.83 9.21
N GLN A 238 2.64 -2.62 9.98
CA GLN A 238 4.08 -2.77 9.83
C GLN A 238 4.39 -4.22 9.49
N ILE A 239 5.18 -4.44 8.43
CA ILE A 239 5.75 -5.76 8.13
C ILE A 239 7.26 -5.70 8.27
N SER A 240 7.80 -6.66 9.01
CA SER A 240 9.23 -6.86 9.23
C SER A 240 9.59 -8.33 9.15
N GLY A 241 10.89 -8.64 8.97
CA GLY A 241 11.38 -10.02 9.04
C GLY A 241 11.71 -10.42 10.47
N ILE A 242 11.34 -11.64 10.87
CA ILE A 242 11.76 -12.22 12.14
C ILE A 242 13.22 -12.67 12.03
N GLY A 243 13.98 -12.54 13.14
CA GLY A 243 15.38 -13.02 13.22
C GLY A 243 16.34 -12.30 12.27
N ALA A 244 16.11 -11.02 12.01
CA ALA A 244 16.91 -10.19 11.09
C ALA A 244 16.90 -10.71 9.64
N THR A 245 15.86 -11.43 9.23
CA THR A 245 15.66 -11.86 7.85
C THR A 245 15.21 -10.71 6.96
N ALA A 246 15.56 -10.79 5.68
CA ALA A 246 15.12 -9.85 4.66
C ALA A 246 14.63 -10.61 3.42
N GLY A 247 13.69 -10.03 2.68
CA GLY A 247 13.15 -10.64 1.47
C GLY A 247 11.99 -9.84 0.90
N GLU A 248 11.55 -10.24 -0.28
CA GLU A 248 10.35 -9.69 -0.92
C GLU A 248 9.10 -10.05 -0.11
N VAL A 249 8.25 -9.07 0.15
CA VAL A 249 6.95 -9.30 0.80
C VAL A 249 5.85 -8.57 0.02
N LEU A 250 4.70 -9.21 -0.10
CA LEU A 250 3.46 -8.61 -0.54
C LEU A 250 2.61 -8.30 0.70
N PHE A 251 2.41 -7.03 0.97
CA PHE A 251 1.36 -6.54 1.85
C PHE A 251 0.07 -6.41 1.05
N GLU A 252 -1.06 -6.87 1.58
CA GLU A 252 -2.38 -6.68 0.96
C GLU A 252 -3.48 -6.56 2.01
N LEU A 253 -4.55 -5.88 1.62
CA LEU A 253 -5.74 -5.66 2.45
C LEU A 253 -7.01 -5.52 1.58
#